data_815a219c9296df27fb0c5bd304e43707
#
_entry.id   815a219c9296df27fb0c5bd304e43707
#
_cell.length_a   1.000
_cell.length_b   1.000
_cell.length_c   1.000
_cell.angle_alpha   90.00
_cell.angle_beta   90.00
_cell.angle_gamma   90.00
#
_symmetry.space_group_name_H-M   'P 1'
#
loop_
_entity.id
_entity.type
_entity.pdbx_description
1 polymer ?
#
loop_
_entity_poly.entity_id
_entity_poly.type
_entity_poly.pdbx_seq_one_letter_code
_entity_poly.pdbx_strand_id
1 'polypeptide(L)' 'MTKTSLASLYFPDVNATTAKQHLRRWIAYCKPLSDELRSIGYNPAKHSFSRNEVKAIVKHLGEP' A
#
# COMPACT_ATOMS: atom_id res chain seq x y z
N MET A 1 -9.80 0.94 -4.78
CA MET A 1 -9.64 0.31 -3.44
C MET A 1 -9.09 1.33 -2.47
N THR A 2 -9.64 1.41 -1.27
CA THR A 2 -9.12 2.35 -0.27
C THR A 2 -7.83 1.80 0.35
N LYS A 3 -7.01 2.71 0.87
CA LYS A 3 -5.79 2.31 1.57
C LYS A 3 -6.12 1.44 2.78
N THR A 4 -7.20 1.77 3.49
CA THR A 4 -7.66 1.00 4.64
C THR A 4 -8.05 -0.42 4.23
N SER A 5 -8.79 -0.57 3.14
CA SER A 5 -9.21 -1.89 2.66
C SER A 5 -8.02 -2.77 2.32
N LEU A 6 -7.07 -2.25 1.56
CA LEU A 6 -5.88 -3.02 1.20
C LEU A 6 -5.03 -3.35 2.43
N ALA A 7 -4.84 -2.38 3.31
CA ALA A 7 -4.08 -2.58 4.53
C ALA A 7 -4.71 -3.67 5.41
N SER A 8 -6.03 -3.70 5.52
CA SER A 8 -6.73 -4.71 6.30
C SER A 8 -6.59 -6.11 5.72
N LEU A 9 -6.44 -6.22 4.40
CA LEU A 9 -6.18 -7.52 3.77
C LEU A 9 -4.79 -8.05 4.15
N TYR A 10 -3.79 -7.16 4.21
CA TYR A 10 -2.43 -7.56 4.59
C TYR A 10 -2.28 -7.78 6.10
N PHE A 11 -3.01 -7.04 6.91
CA PHE A 11 -2.89 -7.08 8.37
C PHE A 11 -4.27 -7.23 9.01
N PRO A 12 -4.90 -8.41 8.87
CA PRO A 12 -6.28 -8.59 9.36
C PRO A 12 -6.40 -8.65 10.89
N ASP A 13 -5.28 -8.87 11.59
CA ASP A 13 -5.29 -9.07 13.05
C ASP A 13 -5.17 -7.78 13.84
N VAL A 14 -5.03 -6.64 13.17
CA VAL A 14 -4.90 -5.32 13.81
C VAL A 14 -6.03 -4.41 13.33
N ASN A 15 -6.23 -3.29 14.05
CA ASN A 15 -7.24 -2.33 13.64
C ASN A 15 -6.83 -1.60 12.37
N ALA A 16 -7.80 -0.92 11.73
CA ALA A 16 -7.58 -0.28 10.43
C ALA A 16 -6.47 0.76 10.46
N THR A 17 -6.40 1.56 11.51
CA THR A 17 -5.36 2.60 11.64
C THR A 17 -3.98 1.97 11.71
N THR A 18 -3.82 0.94 12.53
CA THR A 18 -2.55 0.23 12.67
C THR A 18 -2.17 -0.47 11.37
N ALA A 19 -3.15 -1.10 10.70
CA ALA A 19 -2.91 -1.75 9.41
C ALA A 19 -2.38 -0.77 8.38
N LYS A 20 -2.98 0.43 8.29
CA LYS A 20 -2.51 1.48 7.37
C LYS A 20 -1.08 1.90 7.68
N GLN A 21 -0.74 2.04 8.95
CA GLN A 21 0.61 2.43 9.36
C GLN A 21 1.63 1.35 8.98
N HIS A 22 1.30 0.09 9.18
CA HIS A 22 2.18 -1.02 8.79
C HIS A 22 2.39 -1.07 7.28
N LEU A 23 1.32 -0.95 6.51
CA LEU A 23 1.43 -0.96 5.06
C LEU A 23 2.26 0.21 4.56
N ARG A 24 2.06 1.39 5.13
CA ARG A 24 2.84 2.59 4.79
C ARG A 24 4.33 2.36 5.03
N ARG A 25 4.68 1.75 6.17
CA ARG A 25 6.08 1.43 6.48
C ARG A 25 6.67 0.43 5.50
N TRP A 26 5.92 -0.62 5.16
CA TRP A 26 6.38 -1.61 4.19
C TRP A 26 6.65 -0.98 2.84
N ILE A 27 5.77 -0.09 2.39
CA ILE A 27 5.98 0.64 1.14
C ILE A 27 7.25 1.49 1.23
N ALA A 28 7.45 2.19 2.34
CA ALA A 28 8.63 3.04 2.52
C ALA A 28 9.94 2.24 2.55
N TYR A 29 9.91 1.06 3.15
CA TYR A 29 11.12 0.23 3.23
C TYR A 29 11.42 -0.53 1.94
N CYS A 30 10.44 -0.75 1.10
CA CYS A 30 10.62 -1.39 -0.20
C CYS A 30 10.92 -0.31 -1.24
N LYS A 31 12.19 0.02 -1.41
CA LYS A 31 12.60 1.10 -2.29
C LYS A 31 12.14 0.90 -3.74
N PRO A 32 12.26 -0.30 -4.34
CA PRO A 32 11.74 -0.51 -5.70
C PRO A 32 10.25 -0.21 -5.81
N LEU A 33 9.46 -0.59 -4.80
CA LEU A 33 8.02 -0.30 -4.78
C LEU A 33 7.77 1.20 -4.65
N SER A 34 8.47 1.87 -3.74
CA SER A 34 8.34 3.32 -3.58
C SER A 34 8.65 4.06 -4.87
N ASP A 35 9.72 3.65 -5.57
CA ASP A 35 10.11 4.27 -6.82
C ASP A 35 9.06 4.03 -7.91
N GLU A 36 8.53 2.83 -8.00
CA GLU A 36 7.48 2.51 -8.98
C GLU A 36 6.21 3.30 -8.70
N LEU A 37 5.79 3.36 -7.44
CA LEU A 37 4.60 4.14 -7.07
C LEU A 37 4.77 5.62 -7.40
N ARG A 38 5.96 6.15 -7.16
CA ARG A 38 6.25 7.55 -7.48
C ARG A 38 6.16 7.81 -8.98
N SER A 39 6.65 6.86 -9.78
CA SER A 39 6.63 7.01 -11.24
C SER A 39 5.23 6.97 -11.83
N ILE A 40 4.27 6.30 -11.18
CA ILE A 40 2.88 6.25 -11.63
C ILE A 40 1.99 7.31 -10.97
N GLY A 41 2.60 8.27 -10.26
CA GLY A 41 1.87 9.39 -9.69
C GLY A 41 1.23 9.13 -8.33
N TYR A 42 1.77 8.22 -7.55
CA TYR A 42 1.27 7.94 -6.21
C TYR A 42 1.31 9.20 -5.33
N ASN A 43 0.19 9.49 -4.67
CA ASN A 43 0.08 10.60 -3.74
C ASN A 43 -0.22 10.07 -2.34
N PRO A 44 0.70 10.21 -1.37
CA PRO A 44 0.49 9.73 0.00
C PRO A 44 -0.72 10.37 0.70
N ALA A 45 -1.15 11.55 0.25
CA ALA A 45 -2.28 12.25 0.85
C ALA A 45 -3.63 11.70 0.41
N LYS A 46 -3.69 10.91 -0.68
CA LYS A 46 -4.95 10.30 -1.11
C LYS A 46 -5.34 9.16 -0.17
N HIS A 47 -6.66 8.95 -0.06
CA HIS A 47 -7.21 7.90 0.80
C HIS A 47 -7.40 6.57 0.08
N SER A 48 -7.15 6.52 -1.21
CA SER A 48 -7.38 5.31 -1.99
C SER A 48 -6.20 5.03 -2.93
N PHE A 49 -6.09 3.76 -3.32
CA PHE A 49 -5.13 3.32 -4.33
C PHE A 49 -5.84 3.14 -5.67
N SER A 50 -5.17 3.55 -6.74
CA SER A 50 -5.62 3.23 -8.09
C SER A 50 -5.32 1.76 -8.40
N ARG A 51 -5.90 1.25 -9.50
CA ARG A 51 -5.63 -0.11 -9.95
C ARG A 51 -4.13 -0.36 -10.15
N ASN A 52 -3.44 0.58 -10.79
CA ASN A 52 -2.01 0.45 -11.04
C ASN A 52 -1.19 0.46 -9.76
N GLU A 53 -1.61 1.26 -8.78
CA GLU A 53 -0.96 1.29 -7.47
C GLU A 53 -1.14 -0.03 -6.73
N VAL A 54 -2.35 -0.60 -6.75
CA VAL A 54 -2.60 -1.91 -6.14
C VAL A 54 -1.76 -2.99 -6.81
N LYS A 55 -1.69 -2.98 -8.14
CA LYS A 55 -0.87 -3.95 -8.88
C LYS A 55 0.60 -3.86 -8.48
N ALA A 56 1.13 -2.65 -8.35
CA ALA A 56 2.53 -2.45 -7.96
C ALA A 56 2.78 -2.99 -6.55
N ILE A 57 1.89 -2.70 -5.62
CA ILE A 57 2.00 -3.14 -4.23
C ILE A 57 2.00 -4.68 -4.17
N VAL A 58 1.05 -5.31 -4.82
CA VAL A 58 0.93 -6.77 -4.83
C VAL A 58 2.15 -7.41 -5.49
N LYS A 59 2.66 -6.79 -6.55
CA LYS A 59 3.83 -7.28 -7.26
C LYS A 59 5.07 -7.33 -6.36
N HIS A 60 5.28 -6.32 -5.53
CA HIS A 60 6.47 -6.19 -4.70
C HIS A 60 6.32 -6.82 -3.32
N LEU A 61 5.14 -6.73 -2.71
CA LEU A 61 4.89 -7.23 -1.37
C LEU A 61 4.25 -8.61 -1.35
N GLY A 62 3.78 -9.09 -2.50
CA GLY A 62 3.03 -10.35 -2.57
C GLY A 62 1.55 -10.14 -2.30
N GLU A 63 0.76 -11.18 -2.53
CA GLU A 63 -0.68 -11.13 -2.28
C GLU A 63 -0.97 -11.16 -0.78
N PRO A 64 -2.02 -10.44 -0.35
CA PRO A 64 -2.41 -10.45 1.06
C PRO A 64 -2.89 -11.80 1.57
#